data_f213e4ba96ce9f6d2a30e92e77727b30
#
_entry.id   f213e4ba96ce9f6d2a30e92e77727b30
#
_cell.length_a   1.000
_cell.length_b   1.000
_cell.length_c   1.000
_cell.angle_alpha   90.00
_cell.angle_beta   90.00
_cell.angle_gamma   90.00
#
_symmetry.space_group_name_H-M   'P 1'
#
loop_
_entity.id
_entity.type
_entity.pdbx_description
1 polymer ?
#
loop_
_entity_poly.entity_id
_entity_poly.type
_entity_poly.pdbx_seq_one_letter_code
_entity_poly.pdbx_strand_id
1 'polypeptide(L)'
;MLTKRIIACLDVTGGRVVKGVQFQQLRDAGDPAELAAAHSEAGADEVVLLDISATHEKRATLVDTVRRTAHQLFIPFTVGGGIRSLDEAMAVFDAGADKISINSAALAVPSLITSIAERYGSQAVIVAIDAKRISGEKKVEDNSEAKSEARFEAYVRGGRKPTGRDAVAWAREAEERGAGEILLTSMDRDGTGAGFDCELTRIVSETVNIPVIASGGGGDTQSFVDVFQRGRADAALAASIFHFGLRHLADLKRELQGAGIPMRWPC
;
A
#
# COMPACT_ATOMS: atom_id res chain seq x y z
N MET A 1 -17.77 -15.29 3.47
CA MET A 1 -16.51 -14.97 2.78
C MET A 1 -16.29 -13.47 2.96
N LEU A 2 -15.09 -13.03 3.33
CA LEU A 2 -14.80 -11.61 3.47
C LEU A 2 -14.76 -10.94 2.08
N THR A 3 -15.32 -9.74 1.96
CA THR A 3 -15.28 -8.96 0.73
C THR A 3 -13.88 -8.39 0.48
N LYS A 4 -13.48 -8.32 -0.79
CA LYS A 4 -12.23 -7.69 -1.21
C LYS A 4 -12.40 -6.17 -1.29
N ARG A 5 -11.32 -5.41 -1.02
CA ARG A 5 -11.31 -3.95 -1.01
C ARG A 5 -10.57 -3.40 -2.22
N ILE A 6 -11.10 -2.32 -2.80
CA ILE A 6 -10.40 -1.49 -3.79
C ILE A 6 -10.03 -0.17 -3.12
N ILE A 7 -8.73 0.12 -3.08
CA ILE A 7 -8.15 1.25 -2.37
C ILE A 7 -7.62 2.27 -3.37
N ALA A 8 -8.05 3.52 -3.22
CA ALA A 8 -7.53 4.63 -4.01
C ALA A 8 -6.32 5.26 -3.28
N CYS A 9 -5.19 5.40 -3.98
CA CYS A 9 -3.96 5.99 -3.42
C CYS A 9 -3.72 7.39 -3.98
N LEU A 10 -3.43 8.34 -3.10
CA LEU A 10 -3.07 9.72 -3.38
C LEU A 10 -1.60 9.96 -3.00
N ASP A 11 -0.71 10.03 -3.98
CA ASP A 11 0.67 10.46 -3.76
C ASP A 11 0.71 11.98 -3.61
N VAL A 12 1.21 12.50 -2.48
CA VAL A 12 1.16 13.92 -2.15
C VAL A 12 2.56 14.50 -1.96
N THR A 13 2.78 15.70 -2.48
CA THR A 13 3.96 16.51 -2.17
C THR A 13 3.56 17.98 -2.03
N GLY A 14 4.02 18.64 -0.95
CA GLY A 14 3.70 20.03 -0.70
C GLY A 14 2.20 20.33 -0.59
N GLY A 15 1.39 19.37 -0.11
CA GLY A 15 -0.06 19.53 0.03
C GLY A 15 -0.86 19.37 -1.28
N ARG A 16 -0.24 18.90 -2.36
CA ARG A 16 -0.89 18.65 -3.65
C ARG A 16 -0.73 17.20 -4.05
N VAL A 17 -1.77 16.62 -4.65
CA VAL A 17 -1.66 15.29 -5.27
C VAL A 17 -0.81 15.38 -6.52
N VAL A 18 0.12 14.48 -6.65
CA VAL A 18 1.01 14.41 -7.81
C VAL A 18 1.02 12.99 -8.38
N LYS A 19 1.28 12.91 -9.67
CA LYS A 19 1.47 11.63 -10.34
C LYS A 19 2.64 11.70 -11.31
N GLY A 20 3.47 10.66 -11.24
CA GLY A 20 4.57 10.42 -12.18
C GLY A 20 4.78 8.93 -12.38
N VAL A 21 5.59 8.56 -13.37
CA VAL A 21 6.04 7.18 -13.57
C VAL A 21 7.28 7.00 -12.71
N GLN A 22 7.28 6.01 -11.80
CA GLN A 22 8.41 5.74 -10.88
C GLN A 22 8.90 6.98 -10.12
N PHE A 23 7.96 7.81 -9.64
CA PHE A 23 8.23 9.08 -8.93
C PHE A 23 9.02 10.11 -9.75
N GLN A 24 9.03 10.01 -11.08
CA GLN A 24 9.67 10.97 -11.98
C GLN A 24 8.64 11.74 -12.78
N GLN A 25 8.99 12.98 -13.22
CA GLN A 25 8.13 13.86 -14.00
C GLN A 25 6.75 14.08 -13.37
N LEU A 26 6.74 14.41 -12.06
CA LEU A 26 5.52 14.62 -11.30
C LEU A 26 4.65 15.72 -11.92
N ARG A 27 3.38 15.38 -12.19
CA ARG A 27 2.33 16.33 -12.62
C ARG A 27 1.35 16.54 -11.47
N ASP A 28 0.94 17.76 -11.26
CA ASP A 28 -0.13 18.10 -10.31
C ASP A 28 -1.44 17.48 -10.77
N ALA A 29 -2.11 16.75 -9.87
CA ALA A 29 -3.39 16.10 -10.12
C ALA A 29 -4.54 16.75 -9.35
N GLY A 30 -4.28 17.69 -8.42
CA GLY A 30 -5.32 18.42 -7.72
C GLY A 30 -5.16 18.50 -6.20
N ASP A 31 -6.23 18.93 -5.54
CA ASP A 31 -6.32 18.98 -4.08
C ASP A 31 -6.60 17.58 -3.49
N PRO A 32 -5.87 17.15 -2.45
CA PRO A 32 -6.06 15.83 -1.86
C PRO A 32 -7.46 15.60 -1.28
N ALA A 33 -8.06 16.62 -0.64
CA ALA A 33 -9.37 16.47 -0.03
C ALA A 33 -10.48 16.32 -1.07
N GLU A 34 -10.41 17.09 -2.17
CA GLU A 34 -11.37 17.00 -3.29
C GLU A 34 -11.26 15.65 -3.99
N LEU A 35 -10.05 15.17 -4.27
CA LEU A 35 -9.84 13.87 -4.93
C LEU A 35 -10.22 12.70 -4.03
N ALA A 36 -9.95 12.79 -2.74
CA ALA A 36 -10.35 11.77 -1.77
C ALA A 36 -11.90 11.66 -1.71
N ALA A 37 -12.60 12.79 -1.64
CA ALA A 37 -14.07 12.83 -1.68
C ALA A 37 -14.61 12.20 -2.97
N ALA A 38 -14.07 12.60 -4.12
CA ALA A 38 -14.47 12.05 -5.41
C ALA A 38 -14.26 10.54 -5.51
N HIS A 39 -13.15 10.01 -4.99
CA HIS A 39 -12.92 8.56 -4.97
C HIS A 39 -13.84 7.83 -4.00
N SER A 40 -14.15 8.42 -2.84
CA SER A 40 -15.13 7.89 -1.90
C SER A 40 -16.52 7.79 -2.53
N GLU A 41 -16.99 8.86 -3.18
CA GLU A 41 -18.26 8.90 -3.90
C GLU A 41 -18.29 7.91 -5.08
N ALA A 42 -17.16 7.72 -5.77
CA ALA A 42 -17.03 6.74 -6.85
C ALA A 42 -17.00 5.28 -6.35
N GLY A 43 -16.99 5.04 -5.03
CA GLY A 43 -17.09 3.71 -4.43
C GLY A 43 -15.77 3.07 -4.02
N ALA A 44 -14.73 3.85 -3.75
CA ALA A 44 -13.54 3.34 -3.08
C ALA A 44 -13.89 2.78 -1.70
N ASP A 45 -13.23 1.70 -1.28
CA ASP A 45 -13.44 1.10 0.04
C ASP A 45 -12.58 1.75 1.12
N GLU A 46 -11.48 2.37 0.71
CA GLU A 46 -10.51 3.07 1.55
C GLU A 46 -9.72 4.06 0.69
N VAL A 47 -9.25 5.15 1.29
CA VAL A 47 -8.30 6.08 0.67
C VAL A 47 -6.98 6.02 1.41
N VAL A 48 -5.88 5.95 0.66
CA VAL A 48 -4.52 6.04 1.19
C VAL A 48 -3.86 7.32 0.68
N LEU A 49 -3.34 8.15 1.58
CA LEU A 49 -2.53 9.32 1.27
C LEU A 49 -1.07 9.03 1.62
N LEU A 50 -0.18 9.12 0.63
CA LEU A 50 1.25 8.91 0.81
C LEU A 50 2.02 10.22 0.58
N ASP A 51 2.60 10.79 1.63
CA ASP A 51 3.53 11.91 1.47
C ASP A 51 4.87 11.41 0.95
N ILE A 52 5.12 11.65 -0.33
CA ILE A 52 6.36 11.25 -1.02
C ILE A 52 7.49 12.28 -0.89
N SER A 53 7.22 13.45 -0.29
CA SER A 53 8.19 14.54 -0.13
C SER A 53 8.98 14.50 1.18
N ALA A 54 8.54 13.71 2.13
CA ALA A 54 9.00 13.48 3.52
C ALA A 54 10.27 14.22 3.98
N THR A 55 10.25 15.56 3.96
CA THR A 55 11.24 16.38 4.63
C THR A 55 10.66 16.96 5.93
N HIS A 56 11.50 17.18 6.93
CA HIS A 56 11.09 17.67 8.25
C HIS A 56 10.28 18.98 8.20
N GLU A 57 10.60 19.85 7.23
CA GLU A 57 10.00 21.19 7.05
C GLU A 57 8.55 21.16 6.53
N LYS A 58 8.08 20.01 6.01
CA LYS A 58 6.74 19.85 5.41
C LYS A 58 5.73 19.16 6.32
N ARG A 59 6.08 18.89 7.59
CA ARG A 59 5.21 18.15 8.52
C ARG A 59 3.89 18.90 8.83
N ALA A 60 3.96 20.21 9.04
CA ALA A 60 2.75 21.01 9.31
C ALA A 60 1.78 20.97 8.12
N THR A 61 2.31 21.02 6.89
CA THR A 61 1.52 20.91 5.66
C THR A 61 0.84 19.55 5.56
N LEU A 62 1.53 18.44 5.93
CA LEU A 62 0.93 17.10 5.92
C LEU A 62 -0.24 17.02 6.92
N VAL A 63 -0.05 17.46 8.17
CA VAL A 63 -1.09 17.42 9.21
C VAL A 63 -2.32 18.24 8.81
N ASP A 64 -2.13 19.41 8.21
CA ASP A 64 -3.23 20.23 7.68
C ASP A 64 -3.95 19.52 6.53
N THR A 65 -3.20 18.95 5.59
CA THR A 65 -3.75 18.16 4.48
C THR A 65 -4.57 16.98 5.00
N VAL A 66 -4.04 16.23 5.97
CA VAL A 66 -4.73 15.09 6.60
C VAL A 66 -6.05 15.55 7.22
N ARG A 67 -6.04 16.64 7.99
CA ARG A 67 -7.27 17.16 8.64
C ARG A 67 -8.33 17.55 7.61
N ARG A 68 -7.96 18.29 6.57
CA ARG A 68 -8.89 18.69 5.50
C ARG A 68 -9.47 17.48 4.76
N THR A 69 -8.63 16.48 4.46
CA THR A 69 -9.04 15.25 3.79
C THR A 69 -9.97 14.42 4.67
N ALA A 70 -9.63 14.22 5.94
CA ALA A 70 -10.44 13.45 6.90
C ALA A 70 -11.86 14.02 7.04
N HIS A 71 -12.02 15.35 7.01
CA HIS A 71 -13.34 15.99 7.07
C HIS A 71 -14.25 15.70 5.87
N GLN A 72 -13.70 15.23 4.75
CA GLN A 72 -14.46 14.91 3.53
C GLN A 72 -14.76 13.41 3.40
N LEU A 73 -14.18 12.56 4.26
CA LEU A 73 -14.25 11.12 4.12
C LEU A 73 -15.16 10.46 5.17
N PHE A 74 -15.94 9.47 4.72
CA PHE A 74 -16.76 8.56 5.56
C PHE A 74 -16.35 7.09 5.37
N ILE A 75 -15.22 6.86 4.68
CA ILE A 75 -14.58 5.55 4.50
C ILE A 75 -13.21 5.58 5.18
N PRO A 76 -12.62 4.41 5.50
CA PRO A 76 -11.30 4.36 6.16
C PRO A 76 -10.25 5.19 5.43
N PHE A 77 -9.49 5.95 6.19
CA PHE A 77 -8.47 6.85 5.71
C PHE A 77 -7.11 6.50 6.30
N THR A 78 -6.20 6.06 5.44
CA THR A 78 -4.82 5.70 5.79
C THR A 78 -3.86 6.80 5.37
N VAL A 79 -2.94 7.16 6.25
CA VAL A 79 -1.88 8.15 5.95
C VAL A 79 -0.52 7.52 6.09
N GLY A 80 0.32 7.70 5.07
CA GLY A 80 1.70 7.21 5.06
C GLY A 80 2.69 8.28 4.58
N GLY A 81 3.96 7.94 4.67
CA GLY A 81 5.05 8.82 4.28
C GLY A 81 5.59 9.65 5.44
N GLY A 82 6.90 9.54 5.67
CA GLY A 82 7.64 10.37 6.61
C GLY A 82 7.33 10.19 8.11
N ILE A 83 6.52 9.25 8.54
CA ILE A 83 6.23 8.96 9.96
C ILE A 83 7.41 8.17 10.54
N ARG A 84 8.08 8.75 11.57
CA ARG A 84 9.34 8.22 12.12
C ARG A 84 9.32 7.99 13.62
N SER A 85 8.29 8.46 14.32
CA SER A 85 8.16 8.34 15.77
C SER A 85 6.70 8.16 16.17
N LEU A 86 6.49 7.75 17.41
CA LEU A 86 5.16 7.67 17.99
C LEU A 86 4.47 9.04 18.02
N ASP A 87 5.18 10.11 18.34
CA ASP A 87 4.61 11.47 18.39
C ASP A 87 4.14 11.94 17.00
N GLU A 88 4.90 11.60 15.96
CA GLU A 88 4.47 11.89 14.57
C GLU A 88 3.24 11.07 14.17
N ALA A 89 3.16 9.80 14.60
CA ALA A 89 1.97 8.97 14.40
C ALA A 89 0.76 9.55 15.13
N MET A 90 0.93 9.97 16.40
CA MET A 90 -0.12 10.63 17.19
C MET A 90 -0.67 11.87 16.49
N ALA A 91 0.20 12.75 15.99
CA ALA A 91 -0.22 13.95 15.28
C ALA A 91 -1.06 13.66 14.02
N VAL A 92 -0.78 12.55 13.33
CA VAL A 92 -1.54 12.11 12.16
C VAL A 92 -2.90 11.52 12.58
N PHE A 93 -2.97 10.73 13.65
CA PHE A 93 -4.25 10.24 14.19
C PHE A 93 -5.12 11.38 14.72
N ASP A 94 -4.53 12.33 15.45
CA ASP A 94 -5.24 13.53 15.97
C ASP A 94 -5.76 14.42 14.84
N ALA A 95 -5.16 14.34 13.64
CA ALA A 95 -5.63 15.02 12.45
C ALA A 95 -6.78 14.30 11.73
N GLY A 96 -7.12 13.08 12.16
CA GLY A 96 -8.29 12.33 11.67
C GLY A 96 -7.99 11.13 10.79
N ALA A 97 -6.74 10.65 10.72
CA ALA A 97 -6.44 9.38 10.07
C ALA A 97 -6.97 8.19 10.90
N ASP A 98 -7.55 7.17 10.24
CA ASP A 98 -7.95 5.91 10.89
C ASP A 98 -6.78 4.95 11.03
N LYS A 99 -5.84 4.99 10.08
CA LYS A 99 -4.67 4.13 10.03
C LYS A 99 -3.44 4.92 9.58
N ILE A 100 -2.28 4.41 9.94
CA ILE A 100 -1.01 4.92 9.41
C ILE A 100 -0.25 3.82 8.68
N SER A 101 0.55 4.23 7.69
CA SER A 101 1.44 3.34 6.94
C SER A 101 2.90 3.75 7.14
N ILE A 102 3.71 2.83 7.65
CA ILE A 102 5.14 3.03 7.93
C ILE A 102 6.00 2.02 7.17
N ASN A 103 7.09 2.49 6.55
CA ASN A 103 8.06 1.67 5.82
C ASN A 103 9.47 1.85 6.42
N SER A 104 10.24 2.83 5.94
CA SER A 104 11.67 2.99 6.32
C SER A 104 11.89 3.14 7.82
N ALA A 105 10.97 3.76 8.54
CA ALA A 105 11.05 3.91 9.99
C ALA A 105 10.85 2.58 10.71
N ALA A 106 9.89 1.77 10.24
CA ALA A 106 9.64 0.44 10.78
C ALA A 106 10.85 -0.49 10.59
N LEU A 107 11.50 -0.43 9.42
CA LEU A 107 12.72 -1.20 9.15
C LEU A 107 13.93 -0.73 10.00
N ALA A 108 14.03 0.58 10.27
CA ALA A 108 15.11 1.16 11.08
C ALA A 108 14.91 0.92 12.58
N VAL A 109 13.67 1.02 13.06
CA VAL A 109 13.29 0.86 14.47
C VAL A 109 12.02 0.00 14.54
N PRO A 110 12.14 -1.33 14.46
CA PRO A 110 10.99 -2.24 14.42
C PRO A 110 10.07 -2.14 15.65
N SER A 111 10.59 -1.74 16.81
CA SER A 111 9.77 -1.49 18.01
C SER A 111 8.76 -0.36 17.86
N LEU A 112 8.90 0.50 16.85
CA LEU A 112 7.92 1.55 16.53
C LEU A 112 6.55 0.93 16.16
N ILE A 113 6.55 -0.21 15.45
CA ILE A 113 5.32 -0.95 15.13
C ILE A 113 4.60 -1.32 16.44
N THR A 114 5.31 -1.94 17.37
CA THR A 114 4.77 -2.36 18.67
C THR A 114 4.24 -1.18 19.48
N SER A 115 5.01 -0.10 19.58
CA SER A 115 4.58 1.09 20.35
C SER A 115 3.31 1.74 19.80
N ILE A 116 3.14 1.76 18.47
CA ILE A 116 1.92 2.30 17.86
C ILE A 116 0.75 1.32 18.04
N ALA A 117 0.98 0.02 17.83
CA ALA A 117 -0.04 -1.01 17.99
C ALA A 117 -0.56 -1.12 19.43
N GLU A 118 0.31 -1.00 20.43
CA GLU A 118 -0.07 -0.98 21.86
C GLU A 118 -0.98 0.21 22.20
N ARG A 119 -0.79 1.36 21.54
CA ARG A 119 -1.53 2.58 21.82
C ARG A 119 -2.85 2.69 21.05
N TYR A 120 -2.85 2.29 19.77
CA TYR A 120 -3.98 2.52 18.85
C TYR A 120 -4.63 1.22 18.37
N GLY A 121 -4.08 0.07 18.71
CA GLY A 121 -4.50 -1.23 18.21
C GLY A 121 -3.79 -1.61 16.91
N SER A 122 -3.60 -2.91 16.69
CA SER A 122 -2.96 -3.43 15.48
C SER A 122 -3.66 -2.98 14.19
N GLN A 123 -4.99 -2.90 14.19
CA GLN A 123 -5.79 -2.48 13.04
C GLN A 123 -5.46 -1.07 12.53
N ALA A 124 -4.82 -0.24 13.35
CA ALA A 124 -4.40 1.11 12.99
C ALA A 124 -3.00 1.17 12.33
N VAL A 125 -2.27 0.04 12.29
CA VAL A 125 -0.88 0.00 11.83
C VAL A 125 -0.74 -0.82 10.55
N ILE A 126 -0.36 -0.16 9.47
CA ILE A 126 0.01 -0.79 8.20
C ILE A 126 1.54 -0.72 8.07
N VAL A 127 2.19 -1.86 7.81
CA VAL A 127 3.59 -1.87 7.41
C VAL A 127 3.68 -1.94 5.90
N ALA A 128 4.24 -0.87 5.29
CA ALA A 128 4.49 -0.83 3.86
C ALA A 128 5.83 -1.50 3.55
N ILE A 129 5.85 -2.34 2.53
CA ILE A 129 7.01 -3.10 2.06
C ILE A 129 7.16 -2.87 0.56
N ASP A 130 8.19 -2.10 0.17
CA ASP A 130 8.61 -2.03 -1.22
C ASP A 130 9.51 -3.24 -1.49
N ALA A 131 9.05 -4.18 -2.30
CA ALA A 131 9.74 -5.42 -2.57
C ALA A 131 10.23 -5.48 -4.02
N LYS A 132 11.45 -5.94 -4.20
CA LYS A 132 12.05 -6.17 -5.52
C LYS A 132 12.55 -7.59 -5.63
N ARG A 133 12.30 -8.23 -6.77
CA ARG A 133 12.81 -9.55 -7.09
C ARG A 133 14.33 -9.50 -7.19
N ILE A 134 15.01 -10.38 -6.47
CA ILE A 134 16.45 -10.60 -6.60
C ILE A 134 16.70 -11.86 -7.42
N SER A 135 17.46 -11.69 -8.51
CA SER A 135 17.95 -12.82 -9.29
C SER A 135 19.01 -13.54 -8.45
N GLY A 136 18.67 -14.65 -7.86
CA GLY A 136 19.58 -15.46 -7.07
C GLY A 136 19.88 -16.77 -7.78
N GLU A 137 21.01 -16.84 -8.46
CA GLU A 137 21.65 -18.12 -8.70
C GLU A 137 22.18 -18.64 -7.34
N LYS A 138 21.44 -19.46 -6.62
CA LYS A 138 22.08 -20.43 -5.73
C LYS A 138 22.61 -21.54 -6.65
N LYS A 139 23.90 -21.57 -6.88
CA LYS A 139 24.58 -22.83 -7.18
C LYS A 139 24.41 -23.73 -5.97
N VAL A 140 23.38 -24.55 -5.99
CA VAL A 140 23.30 -25.71 -5.10
C VAL A 140 24.10 -26.80 -5.82
N GLU A 141 25.28 -27.10 -5.32
CA GLU A 141 26.05 -28.28 -5.66
C GLU A 141 25.37 -29.52 -5.04
N ASP A 142 24.15 -29.79 -5.44
CA ASP A 142 23.55 -31.11 -5.18
C ASP A 142 22.41 -31.36 -6.18
N ASN A 143 22.41 -32.57 -6.74
CA ASN A 143 21.55 -33.07 -7.81
C ASN A 143 20.08 -33.31 -7.40
N SER A 144 19.49 -32.49 -6.56
CA SER A 144 18.06 -32.48 -6.31
C SER A 144 17.41 -31.36 -7.13
N GLU A 145 16.30 -31.63 -7.80
CA GLU A 145 15.47 -30.67 -8.53
C GLU A 145 14.97 -29.55 -7.58
N ALA A 146 15.87 -28.67 -7.15
CA ALA A 146 15.54 -27.52 -6.34
C ALA A 146 14.85 -26.49 -7.25
N LYS A 147 13.52 -26.41 -7.19
CA LYS A 147 12.76 -25.27 -7.71
C LYS A 147 13.39 -24.01 -7.12
N SER A 148 13.94 -23.16 -7.96
CA SER A 148 14.42 -21.83 -7.56
C SER A 148 13.24 -21.07 -6.96
N GLU A 149 13.15 -21.00 -5.64
CA GLU A 149 12.16 -20.17 -4.99
C GLU A 149 12.45 -18.70 -5.28
N ALA A 150 11.44 -17.98 -5.74
CA ALA A 150 11.56 -16.54 -5.98
C ALA A 150 11.90 -15.84 -4.65
N ARG A 151 12.95 -15.03 -4.68
CA ARG A 151 13.40 -14.24 -3.53
C ARG A 151 13.11 -12.76 -3.77
N PHE A 152 12.70 -12.07 -2.73
CA PHE A 152 12.36 -10.65 -2.78
C PHE A 152 13.08 -9.92 -1.66
N GLU A 153 13.69 -8.80 -1.99
CA GLU A 153 14.38 -7.94 -1.04
C GLU A 153 13.52 -6.71 -0.72
N ALA A 154 13.45 -6.35 0.56
CA ALA A 154 12.79 -5.15 1.02
C ALA A 154 13.67 -3.91 0.76
N TYR A 155 13.04 -2.84 0.27
CA TYR A 155 13.66 -1.56 -0.04
C TYR A 155 13.11 -0.45 0.85
N VAL A 156 13.90 0.62 1.01
CA VAL A 156 13.54 1.82 1.77
C VAL A 156 13.75 3.08 0.92
N ARG A 157 13.30 4.23 1.45
CA ARG A 157 13.41 5.55 0.81
C ARG A 157 12.71 5.61 -0.55
N GLY A 158 11.49 5.08 -0.62
CA GLY A 158 10.70 5.02 -1.86
C GLY A 158 11.41 4.18 -2.93
N GLY A 159 11.84 2.98 -2.56
CA GLY A 159 12.45 2.02 -3.47
C GLY A 159 13.90 2.33 -3.90
N ARG A 160 14.56 3.35 -3.30
CA ARG A 160 15.89 3.79 -3.76
C ARG A 160 17.06 3.06 -3.12
N LYS A 161 16.84 2.42 -1.96
CA LYS A 161 17.93 1.78 -1.19
C LYS A 161 17.56 0.36 -0.81
N PRO A 162 18.32 -0.66 -1.26
CA PRO A 162 18.17 -2.02 -0.80
C PRO A 162 18.56 -2.13 0.68
N THR A 163 17.97 -3.09 1.40
CA THR A 163 18.20 -3.28 2.83
C THR A 163 18.96 -4.55 3.17
N GLY A 164 19.10 -5.47 2.22
CA GLY A 164 19.60 -6.83 2.46
C GLY A 164 18.59 -7.73 3.17
N ARG A 165 17.39 -7.23 3.53
CA ARG A 165 16.37 -8.02 4.23
C ARG A 165 15.45 -8.72 3.24
N ASP A 166 15.15 -9.97 3.51
CA ASP A 166 14.11 -10.71 2.79
C ASP A 166 12.73 -10.10 3.10
N ALA A 167 11.98 -9.76 2.04
CA ALA A 167 10.70 -9.07 2.17
C ALA A 167 9.62 -9.95 2.84
N VAL A 168 9.67 -11.27 2.61
CA VAL A 168 8.72 -12.22 3.19
C VAL A 168 8.98 -12.41 4.69
N ALA A 169 10.25 -12.57 5.06
CA ALA A 169 10.66 -12.65 6.46
C ALA A 169 10.32 -11.35 7.21
N TRP A 170 10.47 -10.19 6.55
CA TRP A 170 10.10 -8.91 7.12
C TRP A 170 8.59 -8.76 7.33
N ALA A 171 7.77 -9.24 6.40
CA ALA A 171 6.32 -9.24 6.56
C ALA A 171 5.87 -10.04 7.80
N ARG A 172 6.46 -11.21 8.03
CA ARG A 172 6.22 -12.02 9.24
C ARG A 172 6.63 -11.29 10.50
N GLU A 173 7.83 -10.72 10.54
CA GLU A 173 8.30 -9.95 11.70
C GLU A 173 7.40 -8.74 11.98
N ALA A 174 6.91 -8.06 10.93
CA ALA A 174 5.99 -6.94 11.09
C ALA A 174 4.67 -7.37 11.75
N GLU A 175 4.10 -8.51 11.34
CA GLU A 175 2.93 -9.10 12.00
C GLU A 175 3.20 -9.42 13.47
N GLU A 176 4.31 -10.12 13.76
CA GLU A 176 4.70 -10.48 15.13
C GLU A 176 4.88 -9.26 16.04
N ARG A 177 5.22 -8.10 15.47
CA ARG A 177 5.35 -6.82 16.18
C ARG A 177 4.04 -6.05 16.35
N GLY A 178 2.95 -6.53 15.78
CA GLY A 178 1.63 -5.94 15.93
C GLY A 178 1.14 -5.14 14.72
N ALA A 179 1.74 -5.29 13.54
CA ALA A 179 1.12 -4.76 12.32
C ALA A 179 -0.25 -5.43 12.11
N GLY A 180 -1.24 -4.65 11.71
CA GLY A 180 -2.57 -5.14 11.39
C GLY A 180 -2.81 -5.41 9.92
N GLU A 181 -1.99 -4.81 9.02
CA GLU A 181 -2.04 -5.04 7.57
C GLU A 181 -0.64 -4.86 6.96
N ILE A 182 -0.39 -5.53 5.83
CA ILE A 182 0.80 -5.31 4.99
C ILE A 182 0.39 -4.60 3.70
N LEU A 183 0.99 -3.45 3.40
CA LEU A 183 0.91 -2.80 2.09
C LEU A 183 2.13 -3.21 1.27
N LEU A 184 1.93 -4.14 0.34
CA LEU A 184 3.00 -4.78 -0.42
C LEU A 184 3.10 -4.20 -1.82
N THR A 185 4.15 -3.43 -2.09
CA THR A 185 4.40 -2.84 -3.41
C THR A 185 5.47 -3.63 -4.16
N SER A 186 5.11 -4.21 -5.31
CA SER A 186 6.10 -4.77 -6.23
C SER A 186 6.77 -3.65 -7.03
N MET A 187 8.04 -3.40 -6.76
CA MET A 187 8.84 -2.41 -7.49
C MET A 187 9.03 -2.79 -8.96
N ASP A 188 9.02 -4.08 -9.26
CA ASP A 188 9.16 -4.59 -10.64
C ASP A 188 7.90 -4.34 -11.48
N ARG A 189 6.75 -4.13 -10.82
CA ARG A 189 5.46 -3.91 -11.46
C ARG A 189 4.95 -2.48 -11.34
N ASP A 190 5.46 -1.70 -10.39
CA ASP A 190 4.95 -0.35 -10.13
C ASP A 190 5.09 0.58 -11.34
N GLY A 191 3.99 1.25 -11.68
CA GLY A 191 3.89 2.16 -12.82
C GLY A 191 3.83 1.49 -14.20
N THR A 192 3.91 0.15 -14.29
CA THR A 192 3.94 -0.56 -15.60
C THR A 192 2.56 -0.79 -16.21
N GLY A 193 1.50 -0.88 -15.39
CA GLY A 193 0.16 -1.30 -15.83
C GLY A 193 0.09 -2.76 -16.33
N ALA A 194 1.15 -3.55 -16.15
CA ALA A 194 1.26 -4.92 -16.66
C ALA A 194 0.70 -6.00 -15.71
N GLY A 195 -0.09 -5.60 -14.73
CA GLY A 195 -0.67 -6.46 -13.70
C GLY A 195 0.19 -6.55 -12.44
N PHE A 196 -0.49 -6.83 -11.31
CA PHE A 196 0.14 -7.01 -10.01
C PHE A 196 1.11 -8.21 -10.00
N ASP A 197 2.07 -8.21 -9.07
CA ASP A 197 2.94 -9.37 -8.85
C ASP A 197 2.20 -10.43 -8.00
N CYS A 198 1.47 -11.30 -8.69
CA CYS A 198 0.68 -12.34 -8.03
C CYS A 198 1.54 -13.36 -7.29
N GLU A 199 2.78 -13.61 -7.74
CA GLU A 199 3.69 -14.54 -7.06
C GLU A 199 4.16 -13.97 -5.73
N LEU A 200 4.69 -12.75 -5.74
CA LEU A 200 5.10 -12.04 -4.52
C LEU A 200 3.93 -11.93 -3.54
N THR A 201 2.77 -11.47 -4.03
CA THR A 201 1.58 -11.27 -3.19
C THR A 201 1.13 -12.58 -2.55
N ARG A 202 1.09 -13.69 -3.32
CA ARG A 202 0.70 -15.01 -2.81
C ARG A 202 1.66 -15.50 -1.74
N ILE A 203 2.98 -15.40 -1.97
CA ILE A 203 3.99 -15.84 -1.00
C ILE A 203 3.81 -15.10 0.34
N VAL A 204 3.61 -13.79 0.29
CA VAL A 204 3.38 -13.00 1.53
C VAL A 204 2.04 -13.34 2.15
N SER A 205 0.95 -13.42 1.38
CA SER A 205 -0.39 -13.75 1.90
C SER A 205 -0.49 -15.16 2.51
N GLU A 206 0.36 -16.09 2.07
CA GLU A 206 0.46 -17.45 2.65
C GLU A 206 1.38 -17.49 3.89
N THR A 207 2.17 -16.42 4.12
CA THR A 207 3.13 -16.35 5.21
C THR A 207 2.58 -15.66 6.45
N VAL A 208 1.70 -14.66 6.26
CA VAL A 208 1.10 -13.87 7.35
C VAL A 208 -0.40 -14.18 7.49
N ASN A 209 -0.95 -13.92 8.69
CA ASN A 209 -2.39 -14.09 8.98
C ASN A 209 -3.15 -12.76 8.93
N ILE A 210 -2.46 -11.64 8.73
CA ILE A 210 -3.04 -10.31 8.59
C ILE A 210 -3.30 -9.99 7.12
N PRO A 211 -4.27 -9.11 6.80
CA PRO A 211 -4.58 -8.73 5.44
C PRO A 211 -3.38 -8.20 4.66
N VAL A 212 -3.29 -8.58 3.38
CA VAL A 212 -2.28 -8.10 2.43
C VAL A 212 -2.94 -7.23 1.36
N ILE A 213 -2.47 -5.99 1.26
CA ILE A 213 -2.87 -5.01 0.24
C ILE A 213 -1.83 -5.06 -0.88
N ALA A 214 -2.24 -5.54 -2.06
CA ALA A 214 -1.35 -5.56 -3.22
C ALA A 214 -1.25 -4.18 -3.88
N SER A 215 -0.04 -3.75 -4.21
CA SER A 215 0.28 -2.48 -4.85
C SER A 215 1.33 -2.64 -5.95
N GLY A 216 1.23 -1.79 -6.97
CA GLY A 216 2.12 -1.79 -8.14
C GLY A 216 1.64 -2.71 -9.28
N GLY A 217 1.39 -2.11 -10.43
CA GLY A 217 1.07 -2.81 -11.68
C GLY A 217 -0.41 -2.91 -12.06
N GLY A 218 -1.35 -2.50 -11.20
CA GLY A 218 -2.78 -2.52 -11.52
C GLY A 218 -3.10 -1.69 -12.78
N GLY A 219 -3.70 -2.31 -13.79
CA GLY A 219 -4.02 -1.66 -15.05
C GLY A 219 -5.46 -1.93 -15.53
N ASP A 220 -5.78 -3.17 -15.78
CA ASP A 220 -7.09 -3.62 -16.27
C ASP A 220 -7.81 -4.49 -15.25
N THR A 221 -9.06 -4.82 -15.51
CA THR A 221 -9.89 -5.66 -14.64
C THR A 221 -9.29 -7.03 -14.41
N GLN A 222 -8.66 -7.62 -15.44
CA GLN A 222 -8.07 -8.95 -15.32
C GLN A 222 -6.92 -8.95 -14.31
N SER A 223 -6.14 -7.88 -14.23
CA SER A 223 -5.06 -7.74 -13.25
C SER A 223 -5.58 -7.77 -11.80
N PHE A 224 -6.75 -7.19 -11.54
CA PHE A 224 -7.40 -7.27 -10.23
C PHE A 224 -7.98 -8.66 -9.96
N VAL A 225 -8.60 -9.29 -10.95
CA VAL A 225 -9.06 -10.69 -10.82
C VAL A 225 -7.88 -11.60 -10.45
N ASP A 226 -6.78 -11.49 -11.18
CA ASP A 226 -5.59 -12.32 -10.96
C ASP A 226 -4.99 -12.12 -9.56
N VAL A 227 -4.87 -10.89 -9.07
CA VAL A 227 -4.29 -10.65 -7.74
C VAL A 227 -5.18 -11.15 -6.62
N PHE A 228 -6.50 -11.10 -6.77
CA PHE A 228 -7.43 -11.66 -5.77
C PHE A 228 -7.49 -13.18 -5.81
N GLN A 229 -7.50 -13.80 -6.98
CA GLN A 229 -7.63 -15.25 -7.13
C GLN A 229 -6.29 -15.98 -7.00
N ARG A 230 -5.26 -15.50 -7.70
CA ARG A 230 -3.94 -16.13 -7.76
C ARG A 230 -2.98 -15.54 -6.73
N GLY A 231 -3.02 -14.21 -6.52
CA GLY A 231 -2.21 -13.51 -5.53
C GLY A 231 -2.74 -13.65 -4.11
N ARG A 232 -4.02 -14.02 -3.92
CA ARG A 232 -4.71 -14.12 -2.62
C ARG A 232 -4.72 -12.82 -1.81
N ALA A 233 -4.60 -11.68 -2.48
CA ALA A 233 -4.69 -10.37 -1.82
C ALA A 233 -6.05 -10.17 -1.14
N ASP A 234 -6.07 -9.39 -0.05
CA ASP A 234 -7.30 -8.98 0.64
C ASP A 234 -7.79 -7.62 0.16
N ALA A 235 -6.87 -6.83 -0.37
CA ALA A 235 -7.15 -5.56 -1.02
C ALA A 235 -6.19 -5.32 -2.19
N ALA A 236 -6.61 -4.48 -3.13
CA ALA A 236 -5.77 -3.99 -4.21
C ALA A 236 -5.77 -2.45 -4.21
N LEU A 237 -4.58 -1.88 -4.23
CA LEU A 237 -4.35 -0.44 -4.24
C LEU A 237 -3.91 0.00 -5.62
N ALA A 238 -4.56 1.05 -6.14
CA ALA A 238 -4.16 1.70 -7.38
C ALA A 238 -4.33 3.23 -7.29
N ALA A 239 -3.63 3.95 -8.13
CA ALA A 239 -3.61 5.40 -8.15
C ALA A 239 -4.01 5.95 -9.53
N SER A 240 -3.09 5.90 -10.50
CA SER A 240 -3.21 6.58 -11.80
C SER A 240 -4.45 6.19 -12.60
N ILE A 241 -4.87 4.93 -12.56
CA ILE A 241 -6.03 4.45 -13.31
C ILE A 241 -7.33 5.12 -12.86
N PHE A 242 -7.40 5.54 -11.59
CA PHE A 242 -8.54 6.24 -11.01
C PHE A 242 -8.43 7.76 -11.22
N HIS A 243 -7.25 8.36 -10.94
CA HIS A 243 -7.05 9.81 -11.07
C HIS A 243 -7.24 10.34 -12.48
N PHE A 244 -6.85 9.56 -13.50
CA PHE A 244 -6.99 9.96 -14.90
C PHE A 244 -8.28 9.45 -15.57
N GLY A 245 -9.21 8.89 -14.78
CA GLY A 245 -10.48 8.38 -15.29
C GLY A 245 -10.36 7.23 -16.30
N LEU A 246 -9.20 6.53 -16.30
CA LEU A 246 -9.00 5.35 -17.15
C LEU A 246 -9.90 4.18 -16.72
N ARG A 247 -10.26 4.16 -15.43
CA ARG A 247 -11.21 3.20 -14.85
C ARG A 247 -12.08 3.89 -13.81
N HIS A 248 -13.39 3.65 -13.88
CA HIS A 248 -14.32 4.03 -12.84
C HIS A 248 -14.41 2.94 -11.77
N LEU A 249 -14.32 3.31 -10.49
CA LEU A 249 -14.33 2.38 -9.37
C LEU A 249 -15.57 1.49 -9.32
N ALA A 250 -16.75 2.08 -9.53
CA ALA A 250 -18.00 1.33 -9.55
C ALA A 250 -18.09 0.33 -10.71
N ASP A 251 -17.54 0.65 -11.89
CA ASP A 251 -17.50 -0.27 -13.02
C ASP A 251 -16.54 -1.41 -12.77
N LEU A 252 -15.33 -1.12 -12.28
CA LEU A 252 -14.36 -2.12 -11.88
C LEU A 252 -14.95 -3.11 -10.87
N LYS A 253 -15.62 -2.62 -9.83
CA LYS A 253 -16.25 -3.49 -8.81
C LYS A 253 -17.35 -4.37 -9.40
N ARG A 254 -18.18 -3.84 -10.34
CA ARG A 254 -19.19 -4.65 -11.04
C ARG A 254 -18.56 -5.77 -11.88
N GLU A 255 -17.49 -5.45 -12.61
CA GLU A 255 -16.77 -6.42 -13.42
C GLU A 255 -16.13 -7.50 -12.53
N LEU A 256 -15.51 -7.12 -11.41
CA LEU A 256 -14.93 -8.04 -10.43
C LEU A 256 -15.99 -8.95 -9.80
N GLN A 257 -17.15 -8.40 -9.45
CA GLN A 257 -18.26 -9.19 -8.93
C GLN A 257 -18.77 -10.20 -9.99
N GLY A 258 -18.85 -9.77 -11.25
CA GLY A 258 -19.17 -10.66 -12.38
C GLY A 258 -18.15 -11.78 -12.58
N ALA A 259 -16.88 -11.55 -12.23
CA ALA A 259 -15.82 -12.56 -12.21
C ALA A 259 -15.80 -13.44 -10.94
N GLY A 260 -16.80 -13.30 -10.05
CA GLY A 260 -16.93 -14.10 -8.84
C GLY A 260 -16.09 -13.60 -7.64
N ILE A 261 -15.55 -12.39 -7.71
CA ILE A 261 -14.85 -11.76 -6.58
C ILE A 261 -15.88 -11.06 -5.69
N PRO A 262 -15.98 -11.42 -4.38
CA PRO A 262 -16.92 -10.76 -3.48
C PRO A 262 -16.48 -9.33 -3.20
N MET A 263 -17.23 -8.35 -3.69
CA MET A 263 -16.93 -6.93 -3.53
C MET A 263 -17.82 -6.29 -2.46
N ARG A 264 -17.26 -5.29 -1.76
CA ARG A 264 -18.03 -4.41 -0.88
C ARG A 264 -18.71 -3.32 -1.71
N TRP A 265 -19.99 -3.07 -1.40
CA TRP A 265 -20.75 -1.96 -1.98
C TRP A 265 -21.09 -0.92 -0.92
N PRO A 266 -21.14 0.37 -1.27
CA PRO A 266 -21.68 1.39 -0.37
C PRO A 266 -23.13 1.04 0.00
N CYS A 267 -23.50 1.30 1.25
CA CYS A 267 -24.88 1.14 1.72
C CYS A 267 -25.76 2.24 1.20
#